data_6be3f64b72438fef251859447559fbf8
#
_entry.id   6be3f64b72438fef251859447559fbf8
#
_cell.length_a   1.000
_cell.length_b   1.000
_cell.length_c   1.000
_cell.angle_alpha   90.00
_cell.angle_beta   90.00
_cell.angle_gamma   90.00
#
_symmetry.space_group_name_H-M   'P 1'
#
loop_
_entity.id
_entity.type
_entity.pdbx_description
1 polymer ?
#
loop_
_entity_poly.entity_id
_entity_poly.type
_entity_poly.pdbx_seq_one_letter_code
_entity_poly.pdbx_strand_id
1 'polypeptide(L)'
;GQYWRDLFDSRASTRRNALRGVFRYYELLAPIFDEEDIIYLGEGLTPIIEASDFMKEKVGIPFAFKNDGQNPSASFKDRGMACAFSYLKWLCRRHQWDEVLTVCASTGDTSAAAALYASYVGAPLKRVALLPHGKVTPQQLPQPPGSGATVLELPGVFDDCMKVVEHLAENYRVALLNSKNSWRILGQESYAYEVAQWYGWDVSGLCIFVPIGNAGNITAVMSGFLKMLEL
;
A
#
# COMPACT_ATOMS: atom_id res chain seq x y z
N GLY A 1 -19.43 -2.84 17.16
CA GLY A 1 -19.10 -4.12 16.58
C GLY A 1 -20.00 -4.51 15.42
N GLN A 2 -21.22 -5.00 15.67
CA GLN A 2 -22.07 -5.60 14.63
C GLN A 2 -22.37 -4.67 13.47
N TYR A 3 -22.68 -3.39 13.72
CA TYR A 3 -22.93 -2.40 12.67
C TYR A 3 -21.81 -2.31 11.63
N TRP A 4 -20.54 -2.29 12.09
CA TRP A 4 -19.38 -2.18 11.20
C TRP A 4 -19.17 -3.44 10.38
N ARG A 5 -19.36 -4.61 10.99
CA ARG A 5 -19.29 -5.91 10.31
C ARG A 5 -20.32 -5.99 9.18
N ASP A 6 -21.58 -5.69 9.49
CA ASP A 6 -22.68 -5.69 8.51
C ASP A 6 -22.42 -4.70 7.38
N LEU A 7 -21.90 -3.50 7.70
CA LEU A 7 -21.55 -2.49 6.71
C LEU A 7 -20.47 -2.99 5.75
N PHE A 8 -19.36 -3.53 6.27
CA PHE A 8 -18.26 -3.99 5.42
C PHE A 8 -18.63 -5.26 4.64
N ASP A 9 -19.44 -6.15 5.20
CA ASP A 9 -19.94 -7.33 4.52
C ASP A 9 -20.90 -6.96 3.39
N SER A 10 -21.76 -5.97 3.58
CA SER A 10 -22.66 -5.47 2.54
C SER A 10 -21.91 -4.93 1.30
N ARG A 11 -20.67 -4.49 1.47
CA ARG A 11 -19.81 -4.00 0.38
C ARG A 11 -19.13 -5.10 -0.43
N ALA A 12 -19.30 -6.37 -0.07
CA ALA A 12 -18.62 -7.49 -0.76
C ALA A 12 -18.93 -7.55 -2.26
N SER A 13 -20.14 -7.15 -2.67
CA SER A 13 -20.60 -7.15 -4.06
C SER A 13 -20.70 -5.75 -4.69
N THR A 14 -20.22 -4.71 -4.02
CA THR A 14 -20.34 -3.34 -4.53
C THR A 14 -19.56 -3.14 -5.83
N ARG A 15 -20.16 -2.38 -6.76
CA ARG A 15 -19.51 -1.93 -8.00
C ARG A 15 -18.94 -0.51 -7.89
N ARG A 16 -19.17 0.15 -6.76
CA ARG A 16 -18.72 1.51 -6.50
C ARG A 16 -17.22 1.51 -6.16
N ASN A 17 -16.37 2.00 -7.06
CA ASN A 17 -14.91 1.93 -6.91
C ASN A 17 -14.41 2.53 -5.59
N ALA A 18 -15.01 3.62 -5.13
CA ALA A 18 -14.67 4.26 -3.86
C ALA A 18 -14.92 3.39 -2.61
N LEU A 19 -15.57 2.24 -2.75
CA LEU A 19 -15.85 1.28 -1.67
C LEU A 19 -15.36 -0.13 -2.00
N ARG A 20 -14.38 -0.25 -2.90
CA ARG A 20 -13.77 -1.52 -3.30
C ARG A 20 -12.34 -1.63 -2.79
N GLY A 21 -11.78 -2.82 -2.89
CA GLY A 21 -10.40 -3.08 -2.48
C GLY A 21 -10.16 -2.66 -1.04
N VAL A 22 -9.08 -1.93 -0.82
CA VAL A 22 -8.74 -1.39 0.51
C VAL A 22 -9.82 -0.45 1.04
N PHE A 23 -10.49 0.32 0.17
CA PHE A 23 -11.52 1.29 0.54
C PHE A 23 -12.88 0.66 0.87
N ARG A 24 -13.02 -0.68 0.84
CA ARG A 24 -14.14 -1.35 1.50
C ARG A 24 -14.28 -0.91 2.95
N TYR A 25 -13.16 -0.61 3.59
CA TYR A 25 -13.03 -0.18 4.99
C TYR A 25 -12.77 1.33 5.11
N TYR A 26 -13.36 2.12 4.22
CA TYR A 26 -13.14 3.55 4.09
C TYR A 26 -13.17 4.31 5.42
N GLU A 27 -14.15 4.02 6.28
CA GLU A 27 -14.33 4.70 7.56
C GLU A 27 -13.19 4.43 8.55
N LEU A 28 -12.49 3.31 8.42
CA LEU A 28 -11.35 2.96 9.26
C LEU A 28 -10.02 3.50 8.73
N LEU A 29 -9.95 3.75 7.41
CA LEU A 29 -8.72 4.15 6.74
C LEU A 29 -8.62 5.66 6.57
N ALA A 30 -9.61 6.26 5.95
CA ALA A 30 -9.47 7.62 5.45
C ALA A 30 -10.82 8.34 5.22
N PRO A 31 -11.64 8.56 6.26
CA PRO A 31 -12.99 9.13 6.12
C PRO A 31 -12.99 10.63 5.72
N ILE A 32 -11.86 11.16 5.28
CA ILE A 32 -11.71 12.56 4.86
C ILE A 32 -11.69 12.75 3.35
N PHE A 33 -11.57 11.66 2.56
CA PHE A 33 -11.53 11.77 1.10
C PHE A 33 -12.94 11.86 0.55
N ASP A 34 -13.10 12.70 -0.48
CA ASP A 34 -14.28 12.64 -1.32
C ASP A 34 -14.17 11.44 -2.28
N GLU A 35 -15.30 10.93 -2.75
CA GLU A 35 -15.32 9.75 -3.63
C GLU A 35 -14.46 9.94 -4.88
N GLU A 36 -14.45 11.15 -5.43
CA GLU A 36 -13.67 11.49 -6.62
C GLU A 36 -12.15 11.45 -6.39
N ASP A 37 -11.70 11.54 -5.13
CA ASP A 37 -10.27 11.49 -4.79
C ASP A 37 -9.75 10.06 -4.66
N ILE A 38 -10.66 9.10 -4.51
CA ILE A 38 -10.28 7.69 -4.30
C ILE A 38 -9.66 7.09 -5.54
N ILE A 39 -8.48 6.55 -5.38
CA ILE A 39 -7.73 5.82 -6.40
C ILE A 39 -7.84 4.33 -6.13
N TYR A 40 -8.42 3.60 -7.07
CA TYR A 40 -8.56 2.15 -7.01
C TYR A 40 -8.10 1.52 -8.33
N LEU A 41 -7.05 0.70 -8.28
CA LEU A 41 -6.49 -0.04 -9.41
C LEU A 41 -6.74 -1.55 -9.34
N GLY A 42 -7.45 -2.01 -8.32
CA GLY A 42 -7.71 -3.42 -8.07
C GLY A 42 -6.98 -3.99 -6.87
N GLU A 43 -6.31 -3.15 -6.09
CA GLU A 43 -5.61 -3.56 -4.87
C GLU A 43 -6.57 -3.96 -3.76
N GLY A 44 -6.08 -4.83 -2.89
CA GLY A 44 -6.84 -5.38 -1.77
C GLY A 44 -7.73 -6.55 -2.16
N LEU A 45 -8.43 -7.11 -1.18
CA LEU A 45 -9.27 -8.31 -1.32
C LEU A 45 -8.52 -9.48 -1.97
N THR A 46 -7.23 -9.55 -1.72
CA THR A 46 -6.40 -10.63 -2.22
C THR A 46 -6.84 -11.97 -1.61
N PRO A 47 -6.76 -13.06 -2.39
CA PRO A 47 -7.29 -14.34 -1.92
C PRO A 47 -6.49 -14.89 -0.74
N ILE A 48 -7.21 -15.60 0.14
CA ILE A 48 -6.64 -16.50 1.13
C ILE A 48 -6.77 -17.91 0.57
N ILE A 49 -5.65 -18.58 0.40
CA ILE A 49 -5.55 -19.87 -0.29
C ILE A 49 -5.04 -20.90 0.70
N GLU A 50 -5.81 -21.96 0.92
CA GLU A 50 -5.41 -23.09 1.74
C GLU A 50 -4.15 -23.76 1.19
N ALA A 51 -3.23 -24.11 2.07
CA ALA A 51 -2.08 -24.92 1.71
C ALA A 51 -2.52 -26.34 1.27
N SER A 52 -1.83 -26.93 0.30
CA SER A 52 -2.05 -28.31 -0.08
C SER A 52 -1.70 -29.28 1.06
N ASP A 53 -2.28 -30.46 1.04
CA ASP A 53 -1.98 -31.50 2.07
C ASP A 53 -0.48 -31.82 2.12
N PHE A 54 0.17 -31.87 0.95
CA PHE A 54 1.63 -32.03 0.86
C PHE A 54 2.40 -30.95 1.62
N MET A 55 1.96 -29.68 1.53
CA MET A 55 2.62 -28.58 2.24
C MET A 55 2.30 -28.62 3.74
N LYS A 56 1.06 -28.93 4.11
CA LYS A 56 0.64 -29.09 5.51
C LYS A 56 1.43 -30.20 6.20
N GLU A 57 1.61 -31.32 5.51
CA GLU A 57 2.41 -32.46 6.02
C GLU A 57 3.88 -32.07 6.23
N LYS A 58 4.49 -31.37 5.24
CA LYS A 58 5.88 -30.93 5.36
C LYS A 58 6.12 -29.93 6.49
N VAL A 59 5.20 -29.02 6.73
CA VAL A 59 5.31 -27.98 7.78
C VAL A 59 4.86 -28.51 9.14
N GLY A 60 4.00 -29.53 9.16
CA GLY A 60 3.46 -30.13 10.37
C GLY A 60 2.28 -29.41 11.00
N ILE A 61 1.77 -28.36 10.35
CA ILE A 61 0.58 -27.60 10.78
C ILE A 61 -0.31 -27.23 9.59
N PRO A 62 -1.62 -27.08 9.78
CA PRO A 62 -2.48 -26.47 8.77
C PRO A 62 -2.19 -24.96 8.65
N PHE A 63 -2.17 -24.45 7.42
CA PHE A 63 -1.98 -23.02 7.17
C PHE A 63 -2.58 -22.59 5.83
N ALA A 64 -2.73 -21.28 5.66
CA ALA A 64 -3.17 -20.65 4.42
C ALA A 64 -2.25 -19.48 4.05
N PHE A 65 -2.26 -19.10 2.78
CA PHE A 65 -1.53 -17.95 2.25
C PHE A 65 -2.50 -16.82 1.94
N LYS A 66 -2.24 -15.63 2.45
CA LYS A 66 -2.86 -14.43 1.88
C LYS A 66 -1.96 -13.91 0.75
N ASN A 67 -2.45 -14.07 -0.49
CA ASN A 67 -1.65 -13.86 -1.69
C ASN A 67 -1.65 -12.39 -2.15
N ASP A 68 -0.89 -11.54 -1.48
CA ASP A 68 -0.73 -10.13 -1.86
C ASP A 68 0.07 -9.91 -3.16
N GLY A 69 0.62 -10.96 -3.75
CA GLY A 69 1.16 -10.93 -5.11
C GLY A 69 0.11 -10.73 -6.20
N GLN A 70 -1.18 -10.77 -5.87
CA GLN A 70 -2.27 -10.45 -6.80
C GLN A 70 -2.68 -8.96 -6.81
N ASN A 71 -2.02 -8.12 -6.05
CA ASN A 71 -2.18 -6.69 -6.19
C ASN A 71 -1.61 -6.18 -7.53
N PRO A 72 -2.00 -4.99 -8.03
CA PRO A 72 -1.64 -4.48 -9.36
C PRO A 72 -0.15 -4.46 -9.70
N SER A 73 0.71 -4.12 -8.75
CA SER A 73 2.18 -4.18 -8.91
C SER A 73 2.81 -5.46 -8.36
N ALA A 74 1.99 -6.50 -8.14
CA ALA A 74 2.37 -7.77 -7.53
C ALA A 74 2.93 -7.65 -6.11
N SER A 75 2.54 -6.63 -5.35
CA SER A 75 3.04 -6.37 -4.01
C SER A 75 1.99 -5.78 -3.07
N PHE A 76 2.09 -6.09 -1.77
CA PHE A 76 1.30 -5.44 -0.73
C PHE A 76 1.49 -3.91 -0.65
N LYS A 77 2.52 -3.38 -1.30
CA LYS A 77 2.79 -1.94 -1.36
C LYS A 77 1.64 -1.16 -1.98
N ASP A 78 0.89 -1.79 -2.88
CA ASP A 78 -0.26 -1.19 -3.55
C ASP A 78 -1.33 -0.73 -2.57
N ARG A 79 -1.59 -1.49 -1.50
CA ARG A 79 -2.53 -1.10 -0.44
C ARG A 79 -2.20 0.27 0.13
N GLY A 80 -0.93 0.49 0.43
CA GLY A 80 -0.47 1.76 0.94
C GLY A 80 -0.45 2.87 -0.11
N MET A 81 -0.10 2.53 -1.35
CA MET A 81 -0.07 3.53 -2.44
C MET A 81 -1.46 4.01 -2.79
N ALA A 82 -2.48 3.15 -2.84
CA ALA A 82 -3.86 3.56 -3.04
C ALA A 82 -4.29 4.66 -2.07
N CYS A 83 -4.03 4.47 -0.77
CA CYS A 83 -4.37 5.44 0.25
C CYS A 83 -3.53 6.73 0.15
N ALA A 84 -2.21 6.61 -0.05
CA ALA A 84 -1.31 7.75 -0.15
C ALA A 84 -1.60 8.62 -1.39
N PHE A 85 -1.88 8.00 -2.53
CA PHE A 85 -2.20 8.74 -3.75
C PHE A 85 -3.61 9.33 -3.74
N SER A 86 -4.58 8.68 -3.09
CA SER A 86 -5.90 9.27 -2.83
C SER A 86 -5.76 10.53 -1.98
N TYR A 87 -4.95 10.48 -0.92
CA TYR A 87 -4.64 11.66 -0.11
C TYR A 87 -3.97 12.78 -0.92
N LEU A 88 -2.98 12.44 -1.73
CA LEU A 88 -2.30 13.45 -2.57
C LEU A 88 -3.25 14.09 -3.58
N LYS A 89 -4.12 13.32 -4.20
CA LYS A 89 -5.13 13.83 -5.12
C LYS A 89 -6.10 14.77 -4.40
N TRP A 90 -6.62 14.36 -3.24
CA TRP A 90 -7.46 15.19 -2.37
C TRP A 90 -6.75 16.50 -1.99
N LEU A 91 -5.48 16.42 -1.60
CA LEU A 91 -4.69 17.58 -1.19
C LEU A 91 -4.45 18.56 -2.34
N CYS A 92 -4.07 18.03 -3.52
CA CYS A 92 -3.87 18.84 -4.73
C CYS A 92 -5.15 19.58 -5.13
N ARG A 93 -6.28 18.89 -5.12
CA ARG A 93 -7.57 19.48 -5.44
C ARG A 93 -7.98 20.56 -4.43
N ARG A 94 -7.84 20.27 -3.13
CA ARG A 94 -8.20 21.18 -2.06
C ARG A 94 -7.36 22.47 -2.04
N HIS A 95 -6.09 22.37 -2.36
CA HIS A 95 -5.16 23.50 -2.38
C HIS A 95 -4.92 24.09 -3.77
N GLN A 96 -5.57 23.55 -4.80
CA GLN A 96 -5.38 23.96 -6.19
C GLN A 96 -3.91 23.92 -6.61
N TRP A 97 -3.18 22.88 -6.18
CA TRP A 97 -1.79 22.72 -6.55
C TRP A 97 -1.67 22.24 -8.00
N ASP A 98 -0.88 22.94 -8.77
CA ASP A 98 -0.59 22.68 -10.18
C ASP A 98 0.58 21.72 -10.40
N GLU A 99 1.42 21.52 -9.37
CA GLU A 99 2.51 20.57 -9.40
C GLU A 99 2.89 20.05 -8.01
N VAL A 100 3.07 18.74 -7.91
CA VAL A 100 3.65 18.06 -6.73
C VAL A 100 4.64 17.02 -7.22
N LEU A 101 5.85 17.03 -6.67
CA LEU A 101 6.84 16.01 -6.94
C LEU A 101 6.61 14.82 -6.01
N THR A 102 6.34 13.65 -6.57
CA THR A 102 6.32 12.40 -5.79
C THR A 102 7.66 11.71 -5.88
N VAL A 103 8.26 11.45 -4.73
CA VAL A 103 9.60 10.86 -4.66
C VAL A 103 9.57 9.60 -3.82
N CYS A 104 10.23 8.57 -4.33
CA CYS A 104 10.44 7.32 -3.62
C CYS A 104 11.90 6.88 -3.76
N ALA A 105 12.59 6.75 -2.65
CA ALA A 105 13.89 6.08 -2.60
C ALA A 105 13.64 4.59 -2.32
N SER A 106 13.74 3.75 -3.34
CA SER A 106 13.57 2.29 -3.20
C SER A 106 14.12 1.57 -4.41
N THR A 107 14.79 0.47 -4.18
CA THR A 107 15.33 -0.42 -5.22
C THR A 107 14.35 -1.51 -5.64
N GLY A 108 13.12 -1.56 -5.09
CA GLY A 108 12.19 -2.69 -5.28
C GLY A 108 10.72 -2.24 -5.39
N ASP A 109 9.84 -3.10 -4.90
CA ASP A 109 8.37 -2.99 -5.04
C ASP A 109 7.78 -1.63 -4.66
N THR A 110 8.41 -0.90 -3.73
CA THR A 110 7.88 0.41 -3.32
C THR A 110 7.98 1.43 -4.46
N SER A 111 9.09 1.47 -5.19
CA SER A 111 9.25 2.37 -6.34
C SER A 111 8.38 1.93 -7.52
N ALA A 112 8.23 0.64 -7.73
CA ALA A 112 7.35 0.07 -8.76
C ALA A 112 5.88 0.46 -8.50
N ALA A 113 5.38 0.22 -7.29
CA ALA A 113 4.03 0.60 -6.90
C ALA A 113 3.83 2.13 -6.99
N ALA A 114 4.77 2.93 -6.44
CA ALA A 114 4.68 4.39 -6.51
C ALA A 114 4.62 4.90 -7.95
N ALA A 115 5.45 4.37 -8.85
CA ALA A 115 5.45 4.75 -10.26
C ALA A 115 4.13 4.39 -10.96
N LEU A 116 3.57 3.20 -10.69
CA LEU A 116 2.29 2.76 -11.23
C LEU A 116 1.15 3.71 -10.83
N TYR A 117 0.99 3.97 -9.53
CA TYR A 117 -0.09 4.83 -9.04
C TYR A 117 0.05 6.28 -9.48
N ALA A 118 1.28 6.82 -9.44
CA ALA A 118 1.54 8.17 -9.95
C ALA A 118 1.27 8.28 -11.45
N SER A 119 1.52 7.22 -12.21
CA SER A 119 1.22 7.13 -13.63
C SER A 119 -0.27 7.18 -13.91
N TYR A 120 -1.04 6.46 -13.11
CA TYR A 120 -2.49 6.44 -13.22
C TYR A 120 -3.13 7.79 -12.88
N VAL A 121 -2.66 8.46 -11.83
CA VAL A 121 -3.15 9.79 -11.45
C VAL A 121 -2.78 10.84 -12.48
N GLY A 122 -1.56 10.80 -13.02
CA GLY A 122 -1.07 11.79 -13.97
C GLY A 122 -0.86 13.17 -13.33
N ALA A 123 -1.15 14.24 -14.09
CA ALA A 123 -1.06 15.59 -13.55
C ALA A 123 -2.02 15.80 -12.38
N PRO A 124 -1.62 16.58 -11.35
CA PRO A 124 -0.41 17.41 -11.28
C PRO A 124 0.82 16.69 -10.70
N LEU A 125 0.83 15.37 -10.60
CA LEU A 125 1.91 14.61 -9.96
C LEU A 125 3.07 14.36 -10.92
N LYS A 126 4.28 14.76 -10.52
CA LYS A 126 5.55 14.39 -11.16
C LYS A 126 6.17 13.20 -10.43
N ARG A 127 6.76 12.28 -11.17
CA ARG A 127 7.19 10.95 -10.69
C ARG A 127 8.69 10.81 -10.73
N VAL A 128 9.31 10.66 -9.56
CA VAL A 128 10.75 10.43 -9.45
C VAL A 128 11.04 9.23 -8.56
N ALA A 129 11.83 8.31 -9.07
CA ALA A 129 12.44 7.25 -8.29
C ALA A 129 13.92 7.57 -8.09
N LEU A 130 14.38 7.62 -6.84
CA LEU A 130 15.78 7.79 -6.49
C LEU A 130 16.38 6.43 -6.15
N LEU A 131 17.47 6.08 -6.83
CA LEU A 131 18.12 4.80 -6.69
C LEU A 131 19.61 4.98 -6.39
N PRO A 132 20.22 4.15 -5.54
CA PRO A 132 21.65 4.14 -5.37
C PRO A 132 22.31 3.52 -6.61
N HIS A 133 23.28 4.21 -7.21
CA HIS A 133 23.98 3.79 -8.42
C HIS A 133 24.60 2.39 -8.28
N GLY A 134 24.32 1.51 -9.25
CA GLY A 134 24.87 0.15 -9.29
C GLY A 134 24.42 -0.80 -8.16
N LYS A 135 23.41 -0.43 -7.37
CA LYS A 135 22.88 -1.25 -6.25
C LYS A 135 21.48 -1.83 -6.51
N VAL A 136 20.98 -1.69 -7.72
CA VAL A 136 19.66 -2.18 -8.13
C VAL A 136 19.82 -3.42 -9.00
N THR A 137 18.97 -4.41 -8.77
CA THR A 137 19.01 -5.62 -9.62
C THR A 137 18.43 -5.34 -11.01
N PRO A 138 18.89 -6.05 -12.05
CA PRO A 138 18.35 -5.90 -13.40
C PRO A 138 16.84 -6.14 -13.49
N GLN A 139 16.26 -6.94 -12.59
CA GLN A 139 14.83 -7.25 -12.55
C GLN A 139 13.99 -6.09 -11.98
N GLN A 140 14.57 -5.30 -11.08
CA GLN A 140 13.88 -4.19 -10.41
C GLN A 140 13.97 -2.88 -11.17
N LEU A 141 15.07 -2.68 -11.90
CA LEU A 141 15.36 -1.43 -12.61
C LEU A 141 14.33 -1.04 -13.68
N PRO A 142 13.72 -1.96 -14.47
CA PRO A 142 12.80 -1.58 -15.53
C PRO A 142 11.41 -1.14 -15.05
N GLN A 143 11.00 -1.47 -13.84
CA GLN A 143 9.62 -1.24 -13.38
C GLN A 143 9.26 0.26 -13.25
N PRO A 144 10.05 1.13 -12.58
CA PRO A 144 9.73 2.55 -12.51
C PRO A 144 9.72 3.25 -13.87
N PRO A 145 10.71 3.11 -14.75
CA PRO A 145 10.68 3.76 -16.07
C PRO A 145 9.60 3.15 -16.97
N GLY A 146 9.32 1.85 -16.87
CA GLY A 146 8.20 1.20 -17.57
C GLY A 146 6.84 1.80 -17.23
N SER A 147 6.70 2.38 -16.04
CA SER A 147 5.54 3.16 -15.62
C SER A 147 5.69 4.67 -15.88
N GLY A 148 6.70 5.11 -16.63
CA GLY A 148 6.92 6.49 -17.00
C GLY A 148 7.47 7.39 -15.89
N ALA A 149 8.09 6.83 -14.85
CA ALA A 149 8.78 7.59 -13.82
C ALA A 149 10.19 8.01 -14.30
N THR A 150 10.64 9.18 -13.90
CA THR A 150 12.04 9.57 -14.05
C THR A 150 12.87 8.87 -12.99
N VAL A 151 13.84 8.10 -13.40
CA VAL A 151 14.80 7.45 -12.51
C VAL A 151 16.06 8.29 -12.40
N LEU A 152 16.43 8.63 -11.18
CA LEU A 152 17.69 9.32 -10.88
C LEU A 152 18.56 8.40 -10.04
N GLU A 153 19.74 8.09 -10.56
CA GLU A 153 20.75 7.33 -9.82
C GLU A 153 21.67 8.28 -9.07
N LEU A 154 21.81 8.07 -7.78
CA LEU A 154 22.68 8.86 -6.91
C LEU A 154 23.88 8.02 -6.47
N PRO A 155 25.07 8.64 -6.35
CA PRO A 155 26.22 7.97 -5.74
C PRO A 155 25.93 7.69 -4.26
N GLY A 156 26.42 6.56 -3.73
CA GLY A 156 26.27 6.18 -2.34
C GLY A 156 25.39 4.96 -2.12
N VAL A 157 24.73 4.90 -0.95
CA VAL A 157 23.87 3.82 -0.53
C VAL A 157 22.42 4.30 -0.35
N PHE A 158 21.52 3.37 -0.03
CA PHE A 158 20.09 3.67 0.18
C PHE A 158 19.86 4.82 1.17
N ASP A 159 20.61 4.85 2.27
CA ASP A 159 20.44 5.89 3.31
C ASP A 159 20.83 7.29 2.79
N ASP A 160 21.76 7.38 1.83
CA ASP A 160 22.10 8.65 1.20
C ASP A 160 20.99 9.15 0.28
N CYS A 161 20.35 8.25 -0.46
CA CYS A 161 19.14 8.58 -1.21
C CYS A 161 18.03 9.07 -0.28
N MET A 162 17.85 8.43 0.88
CA MET A 162 16.84 8.84 1.86
C MET A 162 17.07 10.24 2.41
N LYS A 163 18.32 10.61 2.73
CA LYS A 163 18.67 11.96 3.19
C LYS A 163 18.32 13.03 2.13
N VAL A 164 18.59 12.75 0.86
CA VAL A 164 18.22 13.65 -0.24
C VAL A 164 16.71 13.82 -0.32
N VAL A 165 15.96 12.74 -0.25
CA VAL A 165 14.49 12.79 -0.33
C VAL A 165 13.89 13.53 0.87
N GLU A 166 14.40 13.30 2.07
CA GLU A 166 13.97 14.00 3.29
C GLU A 166 14.25 15.50 3.16
N HIS A 167 15.44 15.89 2.73
CA HIS A 167 15.78 17.29 2.48
C HIS A 167 14.88 17.95 1.43
N LEU A 168 14.57 17.24 0.33
CA LEU A 168 13.64 17.75 -0.67
C LEU A 168 12.23 17.93 -0.11
N ALA A 169 11.76 16.99 0.72
CA ALA A 169 10.43 17.07 1.32
C ALA A 169 10.29 18.21 2.35
N GLU A 170 11.39 18.58 3.02
CA GLU A 170 11.41 19.71 3.98
C GLU A 170 11.41 21.07 3.29
N ASN A 171 11.98 21.18 2.09
CA ASN A 171 12.24 22.48 1.44
C ASN A 171 11.37 22.76 0.20
N TYR A 172 10.73 21.72 -0.34
CA TYR A 172 9.95 21.83 -1.58
C TYR A 172 8.60 21.10 -1.44
N ARG A 173 7.70 21.32 -2.38
CA ARG A 173 6.42 20.61 -2.45
C ARG A 173 6.65 19.19 -2.98
N VAL A 174 7.13 18.33 -2.09
CA VAL A 174 7.50 16.95 -2.37
C VAL A 174 6.72 15.99 -1.47
N ALA A 175 6.11 14.99 -2.06
CA ALA A 175 5.47 13.90 -1.36
C ALA A 175 6.43 12.71 -1.25
N LEU A 176 6.89 12.45 -0.04
CA LEU A 176 7.72 11.28 0.27
C LEU A 176 6.85 10.03 0.35
N LEU A 177 7.15 9.03 -0.51
CA LEU A 177 6.38 7.79 -0.61
C LEU A 177 7.12 6.56 -0.03
N ASN A 178 8.04 6.76 0.88
CA ASN A 178 8.73 5.69 1.59
C ASN A 178 7.92 5.12 2.77
N SER A 179 8.46 4.12 3.46
CA SER A 179 7.77 3.38 4.55
C SER A 179 7.36 4.24 5.75
N LYS A 180 7.94 5.44 5.91
CA LYS A 180 7.58 6.42 6.95
C LYS A 180 6.25 7.15 6.67
N ASN A 181 5.69 7.04 5.47
CA ASN A 181 4.45 7.73 5.11
C ASN A 181 3.24 7.11 5.82
N SER A 182 2.58 7.91 6.67
CA SER A 182 1.45 7.45 7.51
C SER A 182 0.26 6.96 6.68
N TRP A 183 -0.04 7.59 5.55
CA TRP A 183 -1.12 7.17 4.66
C TRP A 183 -0.87 5.80 4.03
N ARG A 184 0.39 5.48 3.78
CA ARG A 184 0.76 4.14 3.35
C ARG A 184 0.52 3.10 4.43
N ILE A 185 0.85 3.41 5.69
CA ILE A 185 0.59 2.51 6.82
C ILE A 185 -0.91 2.28 6.95
N LEU A 186 -1.72 3.34 6.91
CA LEU A 186 -3.18 3.24 6.95
C LEU A 186 -3.73 2.33 5.85
N GLY A 187 -3.33 2.51 4.59
CA GLY A 187 -3.79 1.65 3.51
C GLY A 187 -3.42 0.17 3.71
N GLN A 188 -2.25 -0.11 4.27
CA GLN A 188 -1.79 -1.47 4.58
C GLN A 188 -2.55 -2.12 5.75
N GLU A 189 -3.19 -1.36 6.64
CA GLU A 189 -4.06 -1.90 7.71
C GLU A 189 -5.21 -2.73 7.14
N SER A 190 -5.64 -2.46 5.92
CA SER A 190 -6.69 -3.22 5.22
C SER A 190 -6.41 -4.73 5.16
N TYR A 191 -5.14 -5.14 5.22
CA TYR A 191 -4.76 -6.55 5.32
C TYR A 191 -5.43 -7.23 6.52
N ALA A 192 -5.37 -6.59 7.69
CA ALA A 192 -5.96 -7.14 8.92
C ALA A 192 -7.49 -7.24 8.83
N TYR A 193 -8.13 -6.22 8.26
CA TYR A 193 -9.58 -6.20 8.09
C TYR A 193 -10.07 -7.29 7.12
N GLU A 194 -9.34 -7.50 6.04
CA GLU A 194 -9.64 -8.57 5.08
C GLU A 194 -9.48 -9.96 5.68
N VAL A 195 -8.44 -10.19 6.48
CA VAL A 195 -8.24 -11.45 7.20
C VAL A 195 -9.38 -11.68 8.18
N ALA A 196 -9.72 -10.68 8.97
CA ALA A 196 -10.82 -10.82 9.93
C ALA A 196 -12.16 -11.07 9.24
N GLN A 197 -12.47 -10.35 8.18
CA GLN A 197 -13.69 -10.55 7.40
C GLN A 197 -13.75 -11.96 6.80
N TRP A 198 -12.63 -12.48 6.30
CA TRP A 198 -12.53 -13.83 5.77
C TRP A 198 -12.88 -14.91 6.80
N TYR A 199 -12.43 -14.73 8.03
CA TYR A 199 -12.71 -15.63 9.16
C TYR A 199 -13.98 -15.26 9.93
N GLY A 200 -14.93 -14.57 9.31
CA GLY A 200 -16.22 -14.21 9.92
C GLY A 200 -16.09 -13.27 11.11
N TRP A 201 -15.04 -12.44 11.12
CA TRP A 201 -14.70 -11.48 12.19
C TRP A 201 -14.26 -12.13 13.50
N ASP A 202 -14.01 -13.44 13.51
CA ASP A 202 -13.38 -14.14 14.62
C ASP A 202 -11.96 -14.57 14.22
N VAL A 203 -10.98 -13.95 14.84
CA VAL A 203 -9.56 -14.25 14.65
C VAL A 203 -8.94 -14.95 15.87
N SER A 204 -9.77 -15.46 16.78
CA SER A 204 -9.33 -16.18 17.97
C SER A 204 -8.46 -17.38 17.61
N GLY A 205 -7.29 -17.48 18.20
CA GLY A 205 -6.34 -18.56 17.92
C GLY A 205 -5.62 -18.49 16.58
N LEU A 206 -5.86 -17.46 15.76
CA LEU A 206 -5.15 -17.27 14.50
C LEU A 206 -3.71 -16.77 14.76
N CYS A 207 -2.74 -17.42 14.15
CA CYS A 207 -1.35 -16.98 14.15
C CYS A 207 -0.98 -16.48 12.75
N ILE A 208 -0.51 -15.22 12.65
CA ILE A 208 -0.22 -14.58 11.37
C ILE A 208 1.28 -14.32 11.26
N PHE A 209 1.87 -14.84 10.18
CA PHE A 209 3.26 -14.62 9.84
C PHE A 209 3.36 -13.59 8.70
N VAL A 210 4.08 -12.51 8.93
CA VAL A 210 4.35 -11.48 7.92
C VAL A 210 5.85 -11.23 7.79
N PRO A 211 6.36 -11.01 6.58
CA PRO A 211 7.76 -10.65 6.40
C PRO A 211 8.02 -9.25 6.96
N ILE A 212 9.18 -9.10 7.62
CA ILE A 212 9.59 -7.83 8.22
C ILE A 212 10.88 -7.35 7.57
N GLY A 213 10.81 -6.16 6.96
CA GLY A 213 11.96 -5.36 6.56
C GLY A 213 11.99 -4.07 7.40
N ASN A 214 11.44 -2.97 6.85
CA ASN A 214 11.34 -1.68 7.56
C ASN A 214 10.19 -1.61 8.60
N ALA A 215 9.67 -2.72 9.02
CA ALA A 215 8.59 -2.89 10.00
C ALA A 215 7.24 -2.21 9.65
N GLY A 216 7.13 -1.40 8.60
CA GLY A 216 5.88 -0.70 8.24
C GLY A 216 4.69 -1.65 8.01
N ASN A 217 4.92 -2.81 7.37
CA ASN A 217 3.87 -3.78 7.12
C ASN A 217 3.37 -4.44 8.41
N ILE A 218 4.27 -4.93 9.26
CA ILE A 218 3.86 -5.56 10.53
C ILE A 218 3.16 -4.54 11.44
N THR A 219 3.65 -3.29 11.47
CA THR A 219 3.00 -2.20 12.21
C THR A 219 1.57 -1.98 11.72
N ALA A 220 1.36 -1.91 10.40
CA ALA A 220 0.03 -1.75 9.82
C ALA A 220 -0.89 -2.94 10.15
N VAL A 221 -0.40 -4.17 10.02
CA VAL A 221 -1.19 -5.38 10.34
C VAL A 221 -1.59 -5.38 11.82
N MET A 222 -0.66 -5.10 12.73
CA MET A 222 -0.96 -5.01 14.16
C MET A 222 -1.95 -3.88 14.45
N SER A 223 -1.73 -2.68 13.90
CA SER A 223 -2.61 -1.53 14.08
C SER A 223 -4.03 -1.84 13.60
N GLY A 224 -4.16 -2.49 12.46
CA GLY A 224 -5.46 -2.90 11.93
C GLY A 224 -6.21 -3.86 12.87
N PHE A 225 -5.53 -4.88 13.41
CA PHE A 225 -6.16 -5.78 14.39
C PHE A 225 -6.50 -5.08 15.70
N LEU A 226 -5.64 -4.19 16.21
CA LEU A 226 -5.92 -3.43 17.43
C LEU A 226 -7.15 -2.52 17.27
N LYS A 227 -7.29 -1.82 16.14
CA LYS A 227 -8.50 -1.02 15.85
C LYS A 227 -9.77 -1.87 15.83
N MET A 228 -9.68 -3.11 15.36
CA MET A 228 -10.85 -4.01 15.36
C MET A 228 -11.27 -4.45 16.75
N LEU A 229 -10.38 -4.46 17.73
CA LEU A 229 -10.75 -4.75 19.13
C LEU A 229 -11.57 -3.62 19.76
N GLU A 230 -11.51 -2.41 19.19
CA GLU A 230 -12.28 -1.24 19.64
C GLU A 230 -13.66 -1.15 18.97
N LEU A 231 -13.90 -1.95 17.95
CA LEU A 231 -15.15 -2.00 17.16
C LEU A 231 -16.08 -3.12 17.61
#